data_488c8a0db2b9f2bc0a6f96f22759879e
#
_entry.id   488c8a0db2b9f2bc0a6f96f22759879e
#
_cell.length_a   1.000
_cell.length_b   1.000
_cell.length_c   1.000
_cell.angle_alpha   90.00
_cell.angle_beta   90.00
_cell.angle_gamma   90.00
#
_symmetry.space_group_name_H-M   'P 1'
#
loop_
_entity.id
_entity.type
_entity.pdbx_description
1 polymer ?
#
loop_
_entity_poly.entity_id
_entity_poly.type
_entity_poly.pdbx_seq_one_letter_code
_entity_poly.pdbx_strand_id
1 'polypeptide(L)'
;MWHRACGLAKRADAAQGRGMHGFRRHVLACNNARLPGRRLTFRIGGDVVGYVTAELARALTFWPQHIHFDGGGLSIRGGRHAAALQGIAQDLSERGYFRWRDEAFDVRAHPGGPVLARIDRGALPAFGILAEGVHLNGLVRRAEGVHLWVGRRAPHKTLDPDKLDHIVAGGVPAGLTPVETLAKEGDEEAGLPAELAVRAEKVGEIGYAMEREEGLRRDLLHCFDLWLPEDFTPHPNDHEVVAFELWPLARVHDAVRDTDMFKFNVNLVLIDLFIRQGLIVGTEAEWLRQALNAE
;
A
#
# COMPACT_ATOMS: atom_id res chain seq x y z
N MET A 1 -0.45 -18.12 -3.35
CA MET A 1 0.36 -17.72 -4.51
C MET A 1 1.52 -16.76 -4.22
N TRP A 2 1.65 -16.23 -3.01
CA TRP A 2 2.72 -15.29 -2.58
C TRP A 2 4.15 -15.88 -2.49
N HIS A 3 4.33 -17.18 -2.74
CA HIS A 3 5.61 -17.88 -2.54
C HIS A 3 6.63 -17.81 -3.68
N ARG A 4 6.22 -17.42 -4.89
CA ARG A 4 7.11 -17.48 -6.07
C ARG A 4 7.99 -16.23 -6.28
N ALA A 5 7.54 -15.04 -5.92
CA ALA A 5 8.28 -13.79 -6.13
C ALA A 5 9.58 -13.71 -5.31
N CYS A 6 9.56 -14.22 -4.10
CA CYS A 6 10.72 -14.21 -3.21
C CYS A 6 11.87 -15.13 -3.70
N GLY A 7 11.56 -16.12 -4.56
CA GLY A 7 12.56 -17.05 -5.10
C GLY A 7 13.38 -16.49 -6.26
N LEU A 8 12.81 -15.60 -7.07
CA LEU A 8 13.50 -14.98 -8.22
C LEU A 8 14.46 -13.87 -7.79
N ALA A 9 14.08 -13.05 -6.81
CA ALA A 9 14.93 -12.00 -6.25
C ALA A 9 16.21 -12.54 -5.62
N LYS A 10 16.20 -13.75 -5.06
CA LYS A 10 17.35 -14.34 -4.34
C LYS A 10 18.43 -14.98 -5.19
N ARG A 11 18.13 -15.36 -6.42
CA ARG A 11 19.15 -15.99 -7.31
C ARG A 11 20.07 -14.97 -7.96
N ALA A 12 19.69 -13.69 -8.01
CA ALA A 12 20.45 -12.63 -8.62
C ALA A 12 21.43 -11.92 -7.67
N ASP A 13 21.20 -11.92 -6.36
CA ASP A 13 21.93 -11.06 -5.39
C ASP A 13 23.15 -11.73 -4.70
N ALA A 14 23.42 -13.00 -4.93
CA ALA A 14 24.55 -13.68 -4.29
C ALA A 14 25.94 -13.24 -4.81
N ALA A 15 26.02 -12.36 -5.81
CA ALA A 15 27.25 -12.08 -6.53
C ALA A 15 27.87 -10.69 -6.36
N GLN A 16 27.23 -9.71 -5.70
CA GLN A 16 27.85 -8.37 -5.58
C GLN A 16 27.52 -7.65 -4.26
N GLY A 17 28.48 -7.62 -3.35
CA GLY A 17 28.51 -6.78 -2.13
C GLY A 17 28.77 -5.29 -2.44
N ARG A 18 27.98 -4.68 -3.33
CA ARG A 18 27.86 -3.21 -3.51
C ARG A 18 26.46 -2.82 -3.13
N GLY A 19 26.30 -1.72 -2.37
CA GLY A 19 25.00 -1.21 -1.96
C GLY A 19 24.03 -1.18 -3.13
N MET A 20 22.82 -1.69 -2.94
CA MET A 20 21.80 -1.74 -3.98
C MET A 20 21.47 -0.32 -4.41
N HIS A 21 21.82 0.04 -5.63
CA HIS A 21 21.47 1.29 -6.28
C HIS A 21 20.38 1.06 -7.33
N GLY A 22 19.66 2.12 -7.68
CA GLY A 22 18.64 2.05 -8.71
C GLY A 22 17.27 1.56 -8.20
N PHE A 23 16.41 1.21 -9.12
CA PHE A 23 14.98 0.94 -8.86
C PHE A 23 14.71 -0.35 -8.08
N ARG A 24 15.55 -1.37 -8.26
CA ARG A 24 15.38 -2.69 -7.63
C ARG A 24 15.33 -2.63 -6.11
N ARG A 25 16.09 -1.69 -5.50
CA ARG A 25 16.12 -1.54 -4.04
C ARG A 25 14.73 -1.26 -3.46
N HIS A 26 13.92 -0.45 -4.13
CA HIS A 26 12.57 -0.12 -3.69
C HIS A 26 11.64 -1.34 -3.72
N VAL A 27 11.69 -2.11 -4.81
CA VAL A 27 10.88 -3.32 -4.95
C VAL A 27 11.29 -4.36 -3.91
N LEU A 28 12.61 -4.57 -3.70
CA LEU A 28 13.10 -5.52 -2.70
C LEU A 28 12.79 -5.07 -1.28
N ALA A 29 12.87 -3.77 -0.97
CA ALA A 29 12.53 -3.24 0.35
C ALA A 29 11.05 -3.45 0.67
N CYS A 30 10.15 -3.25 -0.29
CA CYS A 30 8.71 -3.48 -0.12
C CYS A 30 8.32 -4.96 -0.10
N ASN A 31 9.17 -5.87 -0.58
CA ASN A 31 8.94 -7.32 -0.61
C ASN A 31 9.92 -8.09 0.28
N ASN A 32 10.22 -7.56 1.46
CA ASN A 32 11.16 -8.17 2.40
C ASN A 32 10.52 -9.26 3.29
N ALA A 33 9.20 -9.35 3.35
CA ALA A 33 8.49 -10.34 4.16
C ALA A 33 8.51 -11.73 3.52
N ARG A 34 8.57 -12.77 4.38
CA ARG A 34 8.39 -14.18 4.00
C ARG A 34 7.20 -14.73 4.74
N LEU A 35 6.16 -15.12 4.01
CA LEU A 35 4.94 -15.62 4.60
C LEU A 35 4.81 -17.14 4.50
N PRO A 36 4.34 -17.81 5.56
CA PRO A 36 4.03 -17.23 6.88
C PRO A 36 5.27 -16.87 7.71
N GLY A 37 6.49 -17.32 7.35
CA GLY A 37 7.71 -17.09 8.09
C GLY A 37 7.62 -17.57 9.55
N ARG A 38 7.80 -16.65 10.50
CA ARG A 38 7.61 -16.90 11.94
C ARG A 38 6.24 -16.53 12.45
N ARG A 39 5.33 -16.09 11.56
CA ARG A 39 3.98 -15.67 11.92
C ARG A 39 3.01 -16.85 11.88
N LEU A 40 1.98 -16.76 12.70
CA LEU A 40 0.86 -17.68 12.71
C LEU A 40 -0.22 -17.17 11.76
N THR A 41 -0.86 -18.07 11.02
CA THR A 41 -1.99 -17.68 10.18
C THR A 41 -3.16 -17.20 11.04
N PHE A 42 -3.84 -16.14 10.60
CA PHE A 42 -5.10 -15.67 11.16
C PHE A 42 -6.22 -15.90 10.16
N ARG A 43 -7.27 -16.63 10.56
CA ARG A 43 -8.37 -17.06 9.70
C ARG A 43 -9.72 -16.52 10.16
N ILE A 44 -10.60 -16.28 9.20
CA ILE A 44 -12.02 -16.01 9.45
C ILE A 44 -12.84 -17.06 8.66
N GLY A 45 -13.62 -17.87 9.36
CA GLY A 45 -14.48 -18.89 8.74
C GLY A 45 -13.74 -19.96 7.94
N GLY A 46 -12.44 -20.06 8.03
CA GLY A 46 -11.59 -20.99 7.26
C GLY A 46 -10.62 -20.29 6.31
N ASP A 47 -10.91 -19.08 5.87
CA ASP A 47 -10.06 -18.30 4.96
C ASP A 47 -8.93 -17.63 5.72
N VAL A 48 -7.70 -17.70 5.20
CA VAL A 48 -6.55 -16.97 5.73
C VAL A 48 -6.69 -15.50 5.35
N VAL A 49 -6.89 -14.63 6.35
CA VAL A 49 -7.03 -13.19 6.15
C VAL A 49 -5.78 -12.42 6.59
N GLY A 50 -4.93 -13.02 7.42
CA GLY A 50 -3.76 -12.33 7.95
C GLY A 50 -2.71 -13.25 8.56
N TYR A 51 -1.69 -12.61 9.15
CA TYR A 51 -0.54 -13.30 9.76
C TYR A 51 -0.09 -12.54 11.00
N VAL A 52 -0.26 -13.13 12.16
CA VAL A 52 0.03 -12.50 13.46
C VAL A 52 1.34 -12.99 14.06
N THR A 53 1.97 -12.15 14.87
CA THR A 53 3.14 -12.56 15.67
C THR A 53 2.73 -13.51 16.79
N ALA A 54 3.67 -14.29 17.33
CA ALA A 54 3.40 -15.14 18.49
C ALA A 54 2.98 -14.34 19.73
N GLU A 55 3.42 -13.08 19.84
CA GLU A 55 3.02 -12.17 20.92
C GLU A 55 1.56 -11.79 20.80
N LEU A 56 1.12 -11.28 19.62
CA LEU A 56 -0.27 -10.94 19.38
C LEU A 56 -1.17 -12.18 19.50
N ALA A 57 -0.70 -13.35 19.02
CA ALA A 57 -1.42 -14.61 19.16
C ALA A 57 -1.70 -14.94 20.64
N ARG A 58 -0.71 -14.76 21.54
CA ARG A 58 -0.92 -14.94 22.98
C ARG A 58 -1.93 -13.95 23.54
N ALA A 59 -1.88 -12.68 23.13
CA ALA A 59 -2.86 -11.70 23.56
C ALA A 59 -4.28 -12.09 23.12
N LEU A 60 -4.45 -12.62 21.93
CA LEU A 60 -5.75 -13.05 21.40
C LEU A 60 -6.37 -14.21 22.18
N THR A 61 -5.63 -14.94 23.02
CA THR A 61 -6.20 -15.99 23.90
C THR A 61 -7.11 -15.43 24.99
N PHE A 62 -7.11 -14.14 25.24
CA PHE A 62 -8.06 -13.52 26.19
C PHE A 62 -9.52 -13.49 25.72
N TRP A 63 -9.76 -13.84 24.43
CA TRP A 63 -11.13 -13.93 23.87
C TRP A 63 -11.45 -15.36 23.40
N PRO A 64 -11.44 -16.40 24.30
CA PRO A 64 -11.62 -17.80 23.91
C PRO A 64 -13.02 -18.08 23.34
N GLN A 65 -14.01 -17.23 23.59
CA GLN A 65 -15.35 -17.31 23.02
C GLN A 65 -15.39 -16.98 21.52
N HIS A 66 -14.37 -16.27 21.01
CA HIS A 66 -14.28 -15.84 19.60
C HIS A 66 -13.09 -16.45 18.88
N ILE A 67 -11.94 -16.56 19.56
CA ILE A 67 -10.65 -16.96 18.97
C ILE A 67 -10.34 -18.41 19.35
N HIS A 68 -9.95 -19.22 18.38
CA HIS A 68 -9.56 -20.62 18.54
C HIS A 68 -8.18 -20.86 17.94
N PHE A 69 -7.39 -21.73 18.59
CA PHE A 69 -6.13 -22.24 18.05
C PHE A 69 -6.38 -23.56 17.35
N ASP A 70 -5.84 -23.75 16.13
CA ASP A 70 -6.03 -24.94 15.30
C ASP A 70 -4.72 -25.63 14.86
N GLY A 71 -3.70 -25.59 15.70
CA GLY A 71 -2.43 -26.27 15.47
C GLY A 71 -1.49 -25.63 14.44
N GLY A 72 -1.95 -24.70 13.63
CA GLY A 72 -1.14 -23.95 12.63
C GLY A 72 -1.38 -22.45 12.64
N GLY A 73 -2.32 -22.00 13.47
CA GLY A 73 -2.69 -20.60 13.53
C GLY A 73 -3.85 -20.32 14.48
N LEU A 74 -4.47 -19.18 14.26
CA LEU A 74 -5.67 -18.75 14.97
C LEU A 74 -6.81 -18.64 14.00
N SER A 75 -7.99 -18.93 14.46
CA SER A 75 -9.22 -18.76 13.71
C SER A 75 -10.30 -18.06 14.52
N ILE A 76 -11.09 -17.23 13.84
CA ILE A 76 -12.35 -16.69 14.33
C ILE A 76 -13.47 -17.24 13.45
N ARG A 77 -14.58 -17.69 14.06
CA ARG A 77 -15.73 -18.12 13.27
C ARG A 77 -16.35 -16.95 12.52
N GLY A 78 -16.92 -17.22 11.36
CA GLY A 78 -17.62 -16.20 10.57
C GLY A 78 -18.87 -15.62 11.25
N GLY A 79 -19.54 -14.69 10.57
CA GLY A 79 -20.78 -14.09 11.03
C GLY A 79 -20.59 -13.24 12.29
N ARG A 80 -21.43 -13.42 13.31
CA ARG A 80 -21.40 -12.64 14.56
C ARG A 80 -20.05 -12.67 15.29
N HIS A 81 -19.27 -13.76 15.13
CA HIS A 81 -17.95 -13.85 15.75
C HIS A 81 -16.92 -12.99 15.03
N ALA A 82 -17.01 -12.90 13.70
CA ALA A 82 -16.17 -11.99 12.91
C ALA A 82 -16.49 -10.51 13.23
N ALA A 83 -17.75 -10.18 13.52
CA ALA A 83 -18.13 -8.83 13.95
C ALA A 83 -17.49 -8.42 15.27
N ALA A 84 -17.07 -9.37 16.12
CA ALA A 84 -16.36 -9.07 17.36
C ALA A 84 -14.90 -8.58 17.12
N LEU A 85 -14.36 -8.77 15.91
CA LEU A 85 -12.96 -8.44 15.59
C LEU A 85 -12.65 -6.96 15.82
N GLN A 86 -13.58 -6.06 15.48
CA GLN A 86 -13.41 -4.62 15.70
C GLN A 86 -13.30 -4.28 17.20
N GLY A 87 -14.15 -4.87 18.06
CA GLY A 87 -14.05 -4.67 19.50
C GLY A 87 -12.78 -5.27 20.11
N ILE A 88 -12.37 -6.46 19.65
CA ILE A 88 -11.10 -7.07 20.07
C ILE A 88 -9.91 -6.18 19.65
N ALA A 89 -9.95 -5.60 18.46
CA ALA A 89 -8.93 -4.67 18.00
C ALA A 89 -8.89 -3.39 18.85
N GLN A 90 -10.05 -2.86 19.23
CA GLN A 90 -10.11 -1.70 20.13
C GLN A 90 -9.46 -1.99 21.49
N ASP A 91 -9.83 -3.10 22.14
CA ASP A 91 -9.23 -3.52 23.40
C ASP A 91 -7.71 -3.72 23.30
N LEU A 92 -7.22 -4.27 22.17
CA LEU A 92 -5.78 -4.43 21.91
C LEU A 92 -5.08 -3.09 21.73
N SER A 93 -5.72 -2.13 21.07
CA SER A 93 -5.20 -0.77 20.91
C SER A 93 -5.07 -0.06 22.27
N GLU A 94 -6.09 -0.18 23.15
CA GLU A 94 -6.06 0.35 24.52
C GLU A 94 -4.93 -0.28 25.37
N ARG A 95 -4.53 -1.52 25.07
CA ARG A 95 -3.39 -2.21 25.68
C ARG A 95 -2.04 -1.87 25.03
N GLY A 96 -2.01 -1.00 23.98
CA GLY A 96 -0.80 -0.50 23.36
C GLY A 96 -0.21 -1.38 22.26
N TYR A 97 -0.93 -2.38 21.73
CA TYR A 97 -0.44 -3.22 20.63
C TYR A 97 -0.29 -2.46 19.32
N PHE A 98 -1.12 -1.44 19.09
CA PHE A 98 -1.06 -0.53 17.94
C PHE A 98 -1.87 0.74 18.26
N ARG A 99 -1.71 1.76 17.42
CA ARG A 99 -2.47 3.01 17.57
C ARG A 99 -3.80 2.92 16.83
N TRP A 100 -4.92 3.17 17.53
CA TRP A 100 -6.24 3.34 16.92
C TRP A 100 -6.28 4.53 15.96
N ARG A 101 -6.93 4.37 14.81
CA ARG A 101 -7.01 5.40 13.77
C ARG A 101 -8.43 5.93 13.56
N ASP A 102 -9.42 5.26 14.10
CA ASP A 102 -10.84 5.55 13.93
C ASP A 102 -11.31 5.50 12.46
N GLU A 103 -10.70 4.61 11.72
CA GLU A 103 -10.97 4.38 10.30
C GLU A 103 -11.09 2.89 10.05
N ALA A 104 -12.30 2.43 9.70
CA ALA A 104 -12.57 1.02 9.45
C ALA A 104 -12.14 0.61 8.04
N PHE A 105 -11.56 -0.59 7.93
CA PHE A 105 -11.21 -1.27 6.68
C PHE A 105 -11.93 -2.59 6.56
N ASP A 106 -12.32 -2.95 5.34
CA ASP A 106 -12.88 -4.27 5.04
C ASP A 106 -11.81 -5.35 5.09
N VAL A 107 -12.10 -6.45 5.80
CA VAL A 107 -11.23 -7.63 5.86
C VAL A 107 -11.69 -8.64 4.82
N ARG A 108 -10.80 -8.97 3.89
CA ARG A 108 -11.02 -9.93 2.81
C ARG A 108 -9.90 -10.96 2.79
N ALA A 109 -10.17 -12.16 2.30
CA ALA A 109 -9.13 -13.18 2.12
C ALA A 109 -8.23 -12.89 0.90
N HIS A 110 -8.81 -12.27 -0.12
CA HIS A 110 -8.15 -11.88 -1.36
C HIS A 110 -8.82 -10.62 -1.96
N PRO A 111 -8.15 -9.88 -2.84
CA PRO A 111 -8.73 -8.73 -3.53
C PRO A 111 -10.04 -9.10 -4.23
N GLY A 112 -11.05 -8.22 -4.14
CA GLY A 112 -12.37 -8.45 -4.73
C GLY A 112 -13.20 -9.56 -4.08
N GLY A 113 -12.69 -10.25 -3.06
CA GLY A 113 -13.43 -11.27 -2.32
C GLY A 113 -14.51 -10.69 -1.41
N PRO A 114 -15.36 -11.53 -0.79
CA PRO A 114 -16.40 -11.08 0.12
C PRO A 114 -15.79 -10.41 1.36
N VAL A 115 -16.51 -9.44 1.91
CA VAL A 115 -16.17 -8.84 3.21
C VAL A 115 -16.48 -9.85 4.32
N LEU A 116 -15.45 -10.29 5.01
CA LEU A 116 -15.55 -11.27 6.09
C LEU A 116 -15.69 -10.61 7.47
N ALA A 117 -15.09 -9.45 7.65
CA ALA A 117 -15.14 -8.64 8.85
C ALA A 117 -14.77 -7.18 8.53
N ARG A 118 -14.76 -6.34 9.58
CA ARG A 118 -14.15 -5.00 9.54
C ARG A 118 -13.19 -4.87 10.70
N ILE A 119 -12.16 -4.04 10.50
CA ILE A 119 -11.14 -3.77 11.51
C ILE A 119 -10.61 -2.34 11.35
N ASP A 120 -10.16 -1.74 12.44
CA ASP A 120 -9.52 -0.43 12.37
C ASP A 120 -8.21 -0.48 11.55
N ARG A 121 -7.96 0.58 10.77
CA ARG A 121 -6.75 0.74 9.94
C ARG A 121 -5.46 0.55 10.73
N GLY A 122 -5.41 0.98 12.00
CA GLY A 122 -4.24 0.83 12.84
C GLY A 122 -3.90 -0.63 13.17
N ALA A 123 -4.90 -1.52 13.16
CA ALA A 123 -4.72 -2.94 13.42
C ALA A 123 -4.17 -3.73 12.22
N LEU A 124 -4.32 -3.23 10.99
CA LEU A 124 -3.96 -3.96 9.77
C LEU A 124 -2.54 -4.52 9.80
N PRO A 125 -1.47 -3.74 10.12
CA PRO A 125 -0.12 -4.29 10.17
C PRO A 125 0.10 -5.29 11.29
N ALA A 126 -0.51 -5.11 12.46
CA ALA A 126 -0.39 -6.03 13.59
C ALA A 126 -0.98 -7.41 13.27
N PHE A 127 -2.12 -7.43 12.59
CA PHE A 127 -2.78 -8.65 12.12
C PHE A 127 -2.23 -9.17 10.78
N GLY A 128 -1.40 -8.41 10.08
CA GLY A 128 -0.91 -8.75 8.74
C GLY A 128 -2.05 -8.94 7.73
N ILE A 129 -3.13 -8.17 7.88
CA ILE A 129 -4.30 -8.19 7.00
C ILE A 129 -3.99 -7.39 5.75
N LEU A 130 -4.51 -7.87 4.60
CA LEU A 130 -4.40 -7.16 3.33
C LEU A 130 -5.19 -5.84 3.41
N ALA A 131 -4.50 -4.74 3.13
CA ALA A 131 -5.10 -3.42 2.92
C ALA A 131 -5.15 -3.10 1.43
N GLU A 132 -6.12 -2.32 1.01
CA GLU A 132 -6.19 -1.77 -0.34
C GLU A 132 -5.96 -0.25 -0.28
N GLY A 133 -5.30 0.30 -1.30
CA GLY A 133 -5.06 1.73 -1.42
C GLY A 133 -5.12 2.18 -2.87
N VAL A 134 -5.34 3.48 -3.08
CA VAL A 134 -5.34 4.11 -4.39
C VAL A 134 -4.15 5.04 -4.55
N HIS A 135 -3.59 5.07 -5.76
CA HIS A 135 -2.52 5.99 -6.13
C HIS A 135 -2.81 6.58 -7.50
N LEU A 136 -2.75 7.91 -7.62
CA LEU A 136 -3.03 8.64 -8.85
C LEU A 136 -1.78 9.36 -9.36
N ASN A 137 -1.33 9.02 -10.55
CA ASN A 137 -0.36 9.79 -11.31
C ASN A 137 -1.07 10.96 -12.00
N GLY A 138 -0.93 12.17 -11.52
CA GLY A 138 -1.42 13.39 -12.17
C GLY A 138 -0.45 13.86 -13.25
N LEU A 139 -0.72 13.55 -14.50
CA LEU A 139 0.18 13.77 -15.64
C LEU A 139 -0.21 15.02 -16.42
N VAL A 140 0.77 15.81 -16.85
CA VAL A 140 0.58 16.98 -17.71
C VAL A 140 1.48 16.88 -18.92
N ARG A 141 0.96 17.14 -20.12
CA ARG A 141 1.74 17.27 -21.36
C ARG A 141 2.22 18.70 -21.49
N ARG A 142 3.52 18.90 -21.70
CA ARG A 142 4.12 20.17 -22.03
C ARG A 142 4.98 20.06 -23.28
N ALA A 143 5.39 21.18 -23.87
CA ALA A 143 6.22 21.20 -25.06
C ALA A 143 7.54 20.43 -24.86
N GLU A 144 8.12 20.52 -23.65
CA GLU A 144 9.37 19.87 -23.25
C GLU A 144 9.18 18.40 -22.78
N GLY A 145 7.94 17.88 -22.77
CA GLY A 145 7.67 16.49 -22.43
C GLY A 145 6.61 16.29 -21.33
N VAL A 146 6.57 15.09 -20.82
CA VAL A 146 5.61 14.71 -19.76
C VAL A 146 6.10 15.23 -18.40
N HIS A 147 5.17 15.81 -17.64
CA HIS A 147 5.34 16.23 -16.26
C HIS A 147 4.41 15.48 -15.34
N LEU A 148 4.78 15.37 -14.07
CA LEU A 148 4.01 14.74 -13.00
C LEU A 148 3.81 15.73 -11.86
N TRP A 149 2.59 15.83 -11.35
CA TRP A 149 2.32 16.50 -10.09
C TRP A 149 2.80 15.66 -8.91
N VAL A 150 3.64 16.25 -8.08
CA VAL A 150 4.26 15.65 -6.91
C VAL A 150 3.78 16.38 -5.67
N GLY A 151 3.16 15.65 -4.73
CA GLY A 151 2.74 16.17 -3.44
C GLY A 151 3.86 16.06 -2.40
N ARG A 152 3.96 17.02 -1.49
CA ARG A 152 4.81 16.93 -0.29
C ARG A 152 3.95 16.61 0.92
N ARG A 153 4.23 15.49 1.56
CA ARG A 153 3.54 15.02 2.77
C ARG A 153 3.82 15.94 3.95
N ALA A 154 2.81 16.15 4.78
CA ALA A 154 2.96 16.97 5.97
C ALA A 154 3.93 16.35 6.99
N PRO A 155 4.70 17.18 7.75
CA PRO A 155 5.69 16.69 8.70
C PRO A 155 5.09 15.97 9.92
N HIS A 156 3.79 16.12 10.17
CA HIS A 156 3.10 15.42 11.25
C HIS A 156 2.56 14.03 10.86
N LYS A 157 2.68 13.63 9.60
CA LYS A 157 2.26 12.28 9.17
C LYS A 157 3.11 11.22 9.88
N THR A 158 2.45 10.23 10.46
CA THR A 158 3.12 9.14 11.20
C THR A 158 3.99 8.27 10.29
N LEU A 159 3.58 8.09 9.03
CA LEU A 159 4.29 7.25 8.07
C LEU A 159 4.96 8.13 7.02
N ASP A 160 6.29 8.04 6.91
CA ASP A 160 7.11 8.76 5.95
C ASP A 160 6.78 10.28 5.91
N PRO A 161 6.95 11.04 7.04
CA PRO A 161 6.76 12.48 7.07
C PRO A 161 7.73 13.19 6.12
N ASP A 162 7.33 14.36 5.59
CA ASP A 162 8.10 15.20 4.67
C ASP A 162 8.54 14.55 3.35
N LYS A 163 8.18 13.28 3.11
CA LYS A 163 8.46 12.61 1.85
C LYS A 163 7.56 13.11 0.73
N LEU A 164 7.99 12.85 -0.51
CA LEU A 164 7.20 13.10 -1.70
C LEU A 164 6.19 11.97 -1.92
N ASP A 165 5.02 12.32 -2.46
CA ASP A 165 3.91 11.40 -2.75
C ASP A 165 3.30 11.72 -4.12
N HIS A 166 2.33 10.94 -4.55
CA HIS A 166 1.49 11.23 -5.71
C HIS A 166 0.59 12.45 -5.46
N ILE A 167 -0.11 12.88 -6.50
CA ILE A 167 -1.13 13.93 -6.38
C ILE A 167 -2.28 13.48 -5.47
N VAL A 168 -2.59 12.17 -5.49
CA VAL A 168 -3.57 11.53 -4.58
C VAL A 168 -3.03 10.17 -4.17
N ALA A 169 -3.07 9.85 -2.85
CA ALA A 169 -2.69 8.54 -2.33
C ALA A 169 -3.35 8.23 -0.99
N GLY A 170 -4.44 7.50 -1.01
CA GLY A 170 -5.24 7.13 0.17
C GLY A 170 -5.47 5.63 0.33
N GLY A 171 -5.85 5.21 1.54
CA GLY A 171 -6.33 3.85 1.79
C GLY A 171 -7.79 3.71 1.41
N VAL A 172 -8.23 2.51 1.02
CA VAL A 172 -9.64 2.24 0.70
C VAL A 172 -10.41 1.89 1.97
N PRO A 173 -11.24 2.79 2.52
CA PRO A 173 -11.99 2.54 3.74
C PRO A 173 -13.10 1.50 3.52
N ALA A 174 -13.60 0.94 4.61
CA ALA A 174 -14.70 -0.02 4.57
C ALA A 174 -15.93 0.53 3.84
N GLY A 175 -16.41 -0.25 2.87
CA GLY A 175 -17.63 0.06 2.12
C GLY A 175 -17.43 0.96 0.90
N LEU A 176 -16.22 1.47 0.65
CA LEU A 176 -15.90 2.19 -0.58
C LEU A 176 -15.18 1.28 -1.58
N THR A 177 -15.35 1.60 -2.84
CA THR A 177 -14.56 1.05 -3.94
C THR A 177 -13.30 1.89 -4.17
N PRO A 178 -12.27 1.37 -4.86
CA PRO A 178 -11.09 2.15 -5.21
C PRO A 178 -11.42 3.44 -6.01
N VAL A 179 -12.41 3.38 -6.90
CA VAL A 179 -12.80 4.56 -7.70
C VAL A 179 -13.50 5.63 -6.84
N GLU A 180 -14.38 5.21 -5.93
CA GLU A 180 -15.03 6.14 -4.99
C GLU A 180 -14.01 6.75 -4.04
N THR A 181 -13.06 5.94 -3.56
CA THR A 181 -11.95 6.43 -2.73
C THR A 181 -11.09 7.43 -3.50
N LEU A 182 -10.74 7.14 -4.76
CA LEU A 182 -9.95 8.05 -5.59
C LEU A 182 -10.63 9.42 -5.76
N ALA A 183 -11.95 9.44 -5.99
CA ALA A 183 -12.70 10.67 -6.13
C ALA A 183 -12.74 11.47 -4.81
N LYS A 184 -12.97 10.78 -3.68
CA LYS A 184 -13.00 11.38 -2.35
C LYS A 184 -11.64 11.98 -1.97
N GLU A 185 -10.57 11.15 -2.00
CA GLU A 185 -9.22 11.59 -1.65
C GLU A 185 -8.71 12.67 -2.63
N GLY A 186 -9.12 12.59 -3.90
CA GLY A 186 -8.77 13.60 -4.92
C GLY A 186 -9.29 14.98 -4.58
N ASP A 187 -10.51 15.09 -4.11
CA ASP A 187 -11.10 16.34 -3.64
C ASP A 187 -10.42 16.82 -2.34
N GLU A 188 -10.26 15.92 -1.36
CA GLU A 188 -9.70 16.24 -0.04
C GLU A 188 -8.21 16.62 -0.11
N GLU A 189 -7.37 15.83 -0.81
CA GLU A 189 -5.92 16.07 -0.85
C GLU A 189 -5.48 17.12 -1.87
N ALA A 190 -6.15 17.19 -3.04
CA ALA A 190 -5.66 17.96 -4.19
C ALA A 190 -6.67 18.97 -4.78
N GLY A 191 -7.87 19.05 -4.24
CA GLY A 191 -8.95 19.88 -4.84
C GLY A 191 -9.29 19.45 -6.26
N LEU A 192 -9.19 18.15 -6.55
CA LEU A 192 -9.44 17.57 -7.86
C LEU A 192 -10.96 17.53 -8.14
N PRO A 193 -11.46 18.28 -9.13
CA PRO A 193 -12.89 18.27 -9.47
C PRO A 193 -13.37 16.87 -9.86
N ALA A 194 -14.60 16.51 -9.46
CA ALA A 194 -15.18 15.19 -9.77
C ALA A 194 -15.21 14.89 -11.27
N GLU A 195 -15.41 15.91 -12.12
CA GLU A 195 -15.42 15.81 -13.57
C GLU A 195 -14.06 15.42 -14.16
N LEU A 196 -12.99 15.73 -13.44
CA LEU A 196 -11.64 15.26 -13.79
C LEU A 196 -11.36 13.90 -13.16
N ALA A 197 -11.74 13.69 -11.90
CA ALA A 197 -11.48 12.43 -11.20
C ALA A 197 -12.09 11.21 -11.93
N VAL A 198 -13.29 11.33 -12.51
CA VAL A 198 -13.94 10.25 -13.29
C VAL A 198 -13.21 9.88 -14.58
N ARG A 199 -12.25 10.70 -15.03
CA ARG A 199 -11.43 10.44 -16.22
C ARG A 199 -10.16 9.68 -15.90
N ALA A 200 -9.90 9.40 -14.61
CA ALA A 200 -8.73 8.60 -14.21
C ALA A 200 -8.85 7.17 -14.76
N GLU A 201 -7.82 6.73 -15.44
CA GLU A 201 -7.74 5.39 -16.04
C GLU A 201 -6.99 4.46 -15.08
N LYS A 202 -7.60 3.32 -14.73
CA LYS A 202 -6.90 2.27 -13.97
C LYS A 202 -5.86 1.62 -14.87
N VAL A 203 -4.58 1.72 -14.49
CA VAL A 203 -3.44 1.24 -15.28
C VAL A 203 -2.80 -0.03 -14.72
N GLY A 204 -3.13 -0.44 -13.51
CA GLY A 204 -2.63 -1.67 -12.92
C GLY A 204 -2.93 -1.80 -11.44
N GLU A 205 -2.41 -2.89 -10.89
CA GLU A 205 -2.40 -3.19 -9.46
C GLU A 205 -1.00 -3.66 -9.06
N ILE A 206 -0.53 -3.23 -7.89
CA ILE A 206 0.78 -3.62 -7.36
C ILE A 206 0.59 -4.12 -5.93
N GLY A 207 0.89 -5.40 -5.70
CA GLY A 207 0.89 -6.00 -4.37
C GLY A 207 2.28 -6.02 -3.75
N TYR A 208 2.37 -5.84 -2.43
CA TYR A 208 3.60 -6.05 -1.70
C TYR A 208 3.38 -6.59 -0.28
N ALA A 209 4.41 -7.22 0.28
CA ALA A 209 4.44 -7.69 1.66
C ALA A 209 5.75 -7.25 2.35
N MET A 210 5.62 -6.36 3.33
CA MET A 210 6.75 -5.67 3.96
C MET A 210 6.70 -5.77 5.49
N GLU A 211 7.75 -6.27 6.10
CA GLU A 211 7.96 -6.16 7.54
C GLU A 211 8.45 -4.74 7.89
N ARG A 212 7.77 -4.10 8.83
CA ARG A 212 8.13 -2.81 9.43
C ARG A 212 7.98 -2.86 10.95
N GLU A 213 8.33 -1.77 11.63
CA GLU A 213 8.20 -1.67 13.09
C GLU A 213 6.75 -1.80 13.56
N GLU A 214 5.80 -1.24 12.81
CA GLU A 214 4.38 -1.33 13.11
C GLU A 214 3.77 -2.71 12.86
N GLY A 215 4.48 -3.61 12.16
CA GLY A 215 4.05 -4.96 11.85
C GLY A 215 4.22 -5.34 10.37
N LEU A 216 3.47 -6.32 9.93
CA LEU A 216 3.46 -6.81 8.55
C LEU A 216 2.47 -6.00 7.72
N ARG A 217 2.97 -5.17 6.82
CA ARG A 217 2.15 -4.53 5.80
C ARG A 217 1.96 -5.47 4.62
N ARG A 218 0.72 -5.68 4.25
CA ARG A 218 0.32 -6.36 3.02
C ARG A 218 -0.67 -5.43 2.33
N ASP A 219 -0.20 -4.76 1.30
CA ASP A 219 -1.03 -3.77 0.63
C ASP A 219 -1.18 -4.12 -0.86
N LEU A 220 -2.36 -3.88 -1.41
CA LEU A 220 -2.65 -3.85 -2.83
C LEU A 220 -2.89 -2.40 -3.24
N LEU A 221 -2.08 -1.90 -4.14
CA LEU A 221 -2.19 -0.54 -4.68
C LEU A 221 -2.94 -0.57 -6.00
N HIS A 222 -4.11 0.08 -6.07
CA HIS A 222 -4.82 0.35 -7.32
C HIS A 222 -4.20 1.60 -7.95
N CYS A 223 -3.52 1.42 -9.09
CA CYS A 223 -2.77 2.47 -9.76
C CYS A 223 -3.62 3.10 -10.85
N PHE A 224 -3.68 4.43 -10.84
CA PHE A 224 -4.43 5.23 -11.82
C PHE A 224 -3.54 6.28 -12.47
N ASP A 225 -3.80 6.58 -13.75
CA ASP A 225 -3.24 7.71 -14.46
C ASP A 225 -4.36 8.70 -14.80
N LEU A 226 -4.07 9.99 -14.66
CA LEU A 226 -4.97 11.07 -15.08
C LEU A 226 -4.19 12.14 -15.83
N TRP A 227 -4.55 12.35 -17.11
CA TRP A 227 -4.04 13.47 -17.88
C TRP A 227 -4.81 14.72 -17.55
N LEU A 228 -4.13 15.64 -16.87
CA LEU A 228 -4.67 16.91 -16.41
C LEU A 228 -4.45 18.01 -17.46
N PRO A 229 -5.37 18.99 -17.56
CA PRO A 229 -5.15 20.20 -18.35
C PRO A 229 -3.91 20.96 -17.88
N GLU A 230 -3.26 21.71 -18.77
CA GLU A 230 -2.06 22.47 -18.45
C GLU A 230 -2.29 23.60 -17.44
N ASP A 231 -3.50 24.13 -17.39
CA ASP A 231 -3.96 25.19 -16.49
C ASP A 231 -4.48 24.66 -15.15
N PHE A 232 -4.63 23.35 -15.00
CA PHE A 232 -5.00 22.76 -13.71
C PHE A 232 -3.84 22.87 -12.72
N THR A 233 -4.13 23.38 -11.54
CA THR A 233 -3.17 23.46 -10.42
C THR A 233 -3.81 22.83 -9.17
N PRO A 234 -3.28 21.72 -8.64
CA PRO A 234 -3.77 21.13 -7.41
C PRO A 234 -3.48 22.06 -6.23
N HIS A 235 -4.39 22.02 -5.25
CA HIS A 235 -4.21 22.76 -4.00
C HIS A 235 -4.59 21.87 -2.81
N PRO A 236 -3.80 21.88 -1.72
CA PRO A 236 -4.13 21.12 -0.53
C PRO A 236 -5.42 21.64 0.10
N ASN A 237 -6.43 20.77 0.27
CA ASN A 237 -7.67 21.09 0.98
C ASN A 237 -7.68 20.56 2.41
N ASP A 238 -6.85 19.57 2.70
CA ASP A 238 -6.62 19.04 4.02
C ASP A 238 -5.22 19.43 4.55
N HIS A 239 -4.85 18.92 5.70
CA HIS A 239 -3.54 19.14 6.30
C HIS A 239 -2.55 17.99 6.02
N GLU A 240 -2.89 17.04 5.15
CA GLU A 240 -2.07 15.86 4.87
C GLU A 240 -0.98 16.13 3.84
N VAL A 241 -1.25 17.02 2.89
CA VAL A 241 -0.30 17.52 1.89
C VAL A 241 -0.01 18.99 2.16
N VAL A 242 1.24 19.44 2.09
CA VAL A 242 1.61 20.83 2.36
C VAL A 242 1.89 21.63 1.09
N ALA A 243 2.23 20.98 -0.01
CA ALA A 243 2.50 21.63 -1.28
C ALA A 243 2.45 20.65 -2.45
N PHE A 244 2.19 21.16 -3.65
CA PHE A 244 2.36 20.45 -4.91
C PHE A 244 3.38 21.14 -5.79
N GLU A 245 4.19 20.33 -6.48
CA GLU A 245 5.15 20.81 -7.48
C GLU A 245 4.97 20.01 -8.78
N LEU A 246 4.99 20.69 -9.92
CA LEU A 246 4.96 20.03 -11.22
C LEU A 246 6.40 19.75 -11.68
N TRP A 247 6.79 18.48 -11.73
CA TRP A 247 8.14 18.08 -12.10
C TRP A 247 8.17 17.42 -13.49
N PRO A 248 9.21 17.73 -14.30
CA PRO A 248 9.51 16.89 -15.47
C PRO A 248 9.65 15.43 -15.06
N LEU A 249 9.03 14.51 -15.83
CA LEU A 249 9.03 13.09 -15.49
C LEU A 249 10.45 12.50 -15.41
N ALA A 250 11.40 13.04 -16.19
CA ALA A 250 12.82 12.67 -16.10
C ALA A 250 13.44 13.02 -14.73
N ARG A 251 13.06 14.16 -14.14
CA ARG A 251 13.49 14.54 -12.78
C ARG A 251 12.94 13.58 -11.73
N VAL A 252 11.68 13.18 -11.88
CA VAL A 252 11.04 12.18 -10.98
C VAL A 252 11.77 10.84 -11.09
N HIS A 253 12.05 10.39 -12.32
CA HIS A 253 12.80 9.17 -12.59
C HIS A 253 14.17 9.17 -11.89
N ASP A 254 14.96 10.25 -12.03
CA ASP A 254 16.27 10.35 -11.40
C ASP A 254 16.16 10.39 -9.87
N ALA A 255 15.19 11.11 -9.33
CA ALA A 255 14.94 11.16 -7.89
C ALA A 255 14.60 9.78 -7.30
N VAL A 256 13.76 8.99 -7.97
CA VAL A 256 13.44 7.62 -7.55
C VAL A 256 14.65 6.70 -7.68
N ARG A 257 15.43 6.82 -8.77
CA ARG A 257 16.63 5.99 -8.99
C ARG A 257 17.70 6.24 -7.93
N ASP A 258 17.94 7.49 -7.56
CA ASP A 258 19.16 7.89 -6.85
C ASP A 258 18.93 8.30 -5.40
N THR A 259 17.66 8.46 -4.96
CA THR A 259 17.33 8.97 -3.62
C THR A 259 16.19 8.22 -2.98
N ASP A 260 15.95 8.47 -1.69
CA ASP A 260 14.79 8.00 -0.94
C ASP A 260 13.80 9.14 -0.61
N MET A 261 13.69 10.14 -1.51
CA MET A 261 12.80 11.30 -1.32
C MET A 261 11.32 10.93 -1.34
N PHE A 262 10.94 9.93 -2.14
CA PHE A 262 9.56 9.47 -2.21
C PHE A 262 9.23 8.50 -1.09
N LYS A 263 7.97 8.51 -0.65
CA LYS A 263 7.39 7.49 0.24
C LYS A 263 7.63 6.10 -0.35
N PHE A 264 7.91 5.13 0.52
CA PHE A 264 8.42 3.81 0.11
C PHE A 264 7.59 3.09 -0.97
N ASN A 265 6.25 3.10 -0.87
CA ASN A 265 5.37 2.41 -1.82
C ASN A 265 5.05 3.24 -3.08
N VAL A 266 5.17 4.56 -3.01
CA VAL A 266 5.05 5.47 -4.17
C VAL A 266 6.09 5.13 -5.23
N ASN A 267 7.31 4.77 -4.80
CA ASN A 267 8.36 4.35 -5.72
C ASN A 267 7.94 3.17 -6.61
N LEU A 268 7.11 2.23 -6.11
CA LEU A 268 6.64 1.08 -6.90
C LEU A 268 5.74 1.53 -8.05
N VAL A 269 4.80 2.42 -7.77
CA VAL A 269 3.86 2.96 -8.76
C VAL A 269 4.58 3.82 -9.80
N LEU A 270 5.57 4.63 -9.35
CA LEU A 270 6.39 5.43 -10.26
C LEU A 270 7.28 4.57 -11.16
N ILE A 271 7.84 3.47 -10.65
CA ILE A 271 8.62 2.51 -11.45
C ILE A 271 7.74 1.91 -12.55
N ASP A 272 6.51 1.52 -12.23
CA ASP A 272 5.55 1.05 -13.24
C ASP A 272 5.26 2.13 -14.29
N LEU A 273 5.01 3.37 -13.85
CA LEU A 273 4.83 4.52 -14.75
C LEU A 273 6.03 4.70 -15.68
N PHE A 274 7.27 4.65 -15.17
CA PHE A 274 8.48 4.82 -15.97
C PHE A 274 8.63 3.70 -17.04
N ILE A 275 8.26 2.46 -16.69
CA ILE A 275 8.24 1.35 -17.65
C ILE A 275 7.21 1.58 -18.76
N ARG A 276 6.00 2.04 -18.39
CA ARG A 276 4.91 2.33 -19.34
C ARG A 276 5.24 3.54 -20.24
N GLN A 277 5.97 4.52 -19.71
CA GLN A 277 6.42 5.70 -20.46
C GLN A 277 7.74 5.48 -21.22
N GLY A 278 8.32 4.27 -21.17
CA GLY A 278 9.55 3.92 -21.90
C GLY A 278 10.84 4.55 -21.34
N LEU A 279 10.83 5.05 -20.11
CA LEU A 279 12.02 5.58 -19.40
C LEU A 279 12.89 4.46 -18.82
N ILE A 280 12.31 3.31 -18.54
CA ILE A 280 13.02 2.09 -18.16
C ILE A 280 12.70 1.04 -19.23
N VAL A 281 13.74 0.46 -19.84
CA VAL A 281 13.63 -0.46 -20.97
C VAL A 281 14.53 -1.69 -20.79
N GLY A 282 14.39 -2.67 -21.69
CA GLY A 282 15.24 -3.86 -21.73
C GLY A 282 15.08 -4.77 -20.52
N THR A 283 16.16 -5.47 -20.17
CA THR A 283 16.17 -6.50 -19.11
C THR A 283 15.82 -5.94 -17.71
N GLU A 284 16.12 -4.68 -17.47
CA GLU A 284 15.72 -4.03 -16.22
C GLU A 284 14.21 -3.85 -16.12
N ALA A 285 13.58 -3.37 -17.18
CA ALA A 285 12.11 -3.25 -17.25
C ALA A 285 11.41 -4.61 -17.13
N GLU A 286 11.97 -5.65 -17.75
CA GLU A 286 11.43 -7.01 -17.67
C GLU A 286 11.47 -7.54 -16.22
N TRP A 287 12.62 -7.40 -15.57
CA TRP A 287 12.77 -7.82 -14.16
C TRP A 287 11.83 -7.05 -13.24
N LEU A 288 11.79 -5.71 -13.36
CA LEU A 288 10.95 -4.85 -12.53
C LEU A 288 9.46 -5.17 -12.74
N ARG A 289 9.02 -5.35 -13.98
CA ARG A 289 7.63 -5.70 -14.30
C ARG A 289 7.23 -7.04 -13.68
N GLN A 290 8.10 -8.05 -13.75
CA GLN A 290 7.86 -9.33 -13.09
C GLN A 290 7.81 -9.20 -11.56
N ALA A 291 8.68 -8.39 -10.97
CA ALA A 291 8.77 -8.23 -9.53
C ALA A 291 7.62 -7.38 -8.94
N LEU A 292 7.07 -6.42 -9.70
CA LEU A 292 5.90 -5.62 -9.31
C LEU A 292 4.58 -6.41 -9.44
N ASN A 293 4.51 -7.36 -10.40
CA ASN A 293 3.32 -8.19 -10.64
C ASN A 293 3.41 -9.56 -9.97
N ALA A 294 4.40 -9.78 -9.12
CA ALA A 294 4.54 -11.04 -8.42
C ALA A 294 3.49 -11.13 -7.30
N GLU A 295 2.49 -12.01 -7.49
CA GLU A 295 1.49 -12.40 -6.50
C GLU A 295 2.07 -13.18 -5.31
#